data_a95fd1e2e89a5d3f9a8cdd192cb390c6
#
_entry.id   a95fd1e2e89a5d3f9a8cdd192cb390c6
#
_cell.length_a   1.000
_cell.length_b   1.000
_cell.length_c   1.000
_cell.angle_alpha   90.00
_cell.angle_beta   90.00
_cell.angle_gamma   90.00
#
_symmetry.space_group_name_H-M   'P 1'
#
loop_
_entity.id
_entity.type
_entity.pdbx_description
1 polymer ?
#
loop_
_entity_poly.entity_id
_entity_poly.type
_entity_poly.pdbx_seq_one_letter_code
_entity_poly.pdbx_strand_id
1 'polypeptide(L)'
;MADTSLNENRIGLLIWQTSNLWQSKLRKELSKYKISFNEYIIIETIYNLSIFSNNISQIDIVKNCFIDKSVVSAKLTQLNNKKLIKKMAPND
;
A
#
# COMPACT_ATOMS: atom_id res chain seq x y z
N MET A 1 32.51 -19.07 14.66
CA MET A 1 31.36 -18.29 15.09
C MET A 1 30.68 -17.64 13.87
N ALA A 2 29.39 -17.73 13.81
CA ALA A 2 28.66 -17.16 12.67
C ALA A 2 28.75 -15.63 12.69
N ASP A 3 28.96 -15.05 11.52
CA ASP A 3 28.95 -13.60 11.36
C ASP A 3 27.50 -13.12 11.44
N THR A 4 27.22 -12.26 12.42
CA THR A 4 25.87 -11.74 12.66
C THR A 4 25.36 -10.94 11.44
N SER A 5 26.22 -10.16 10.79
CA SER A 5 25.81 -9.37 9.62
C SER A 5 25.44 -10.28 8.45
N LEU A 6 26.10 -11.41 8.30
CA LEU A 6 25.76 -12.38 7.28
C LEU A 6 24.38 -12.98 7.52
N ASN A 7 24.05 -13.27 8.79
CA ASN A 7 22.74 -13.81 9.17
C ASN A 7 21.65 -12.78 8.92
N GLU A 8 21.90 -11.51 9.25
CA GLU A 8 20.95 -10.42 9.00
C GLU A 8 20.70 -10.25 7.50
N ASN A 9 21.77 -10.31 6.69
CA ASN A 9 21.63 -10.23 5.23
C ASN A 9 20.84 -11.40 4.68
N ARG A 10 21.00 -12.59 5.25
CA ARG A 10 20.25 -13.77 4.82
C ARG A 10 18.76 -13.59 5.15
N ILE A 11 18.45 -13.09 6.34
CA ILE A 11 17.06 -12.82 6.73
C ILE A 11 16.45 -11.78 5.80
N GLY A 12 17.18 -10.70 5.52
CA GLY A 12 16.72 -9.67 4.60
C GLY A 12 16.45 -10.22 3.21
N LEU A 13 17.31 -11.09 2.71
CA LEU A 13 17.12 -11.73 1.41
C LEU A 13 15.86 -12.58 1.39
N LEU A 14 15.63 -13.37 2.45
CA LEU A 14 14.43 -14.19 2.56
C LEU A 14 13.17 -13.35 2.60
N ILE A 15 13.19 -12.24 3.33
CA ILE A 15 12.06 -11.32 3.39
C ILE A 15 11.78 -10.76 2.00
N TRP A 16 12.82 -10.35 1.28
CA TRP A 16 12.68 -9.80 -0.05
C TRP A 16 12.10 -10.85 -1.02
N GLN A 17 12.61 -12.06 -0.99
CA GLN A 17 12.12 -13.14 -1.85
C GLN A 17 10.67 -13.49 -1.53
N THR A 18 10.33 -13.59 -0.24
CA THR A 18 8.98 -13.88 0.21
C THR A 18 8.02 -12.76 -0.20
N SER A 19 8.45 -11.52 -0.04
CA SER A 19 7.65 -10.36 -0.44
C SER A 19 7.35 -10.36 -1.93
N ASN A 20 8.36 -10.65 -2.75
CA ASN A 20 8.18 -10.70 -4.20
C ASN A 20 7.22 -11.82 -4.61
N LEU A 21 7.34 -12.98 -3.99
CA LEU A 21 6.44 -14.09 -4.25
C LEU A 21 5.01 -13.75 -3.87
N TRP A 22 4.82 -13.16 -2.70
CA TRP A 22 3.52 -12.72 -2.22
C TRP A 22 2.91 -11.68 -3.15
N GLN A 23 3.71 -10.68 -3.54
CA GLN A 23 3.24 -9.62 -4.46
C GLN A 23 2.81 -10.20 -5.79
N SER A 24 3.57 -11.15 -6.32
CA SER A 24 3.24 -11.78 -7.60
C SER A 24 1.89 -12.49 -7.53
N LYS A 25 1.66 -13.26 -6.46
CA LYS A 25 0.39 -13.96 -6.26
C LYS A 25 -0.75 -12.98 -6.06
N LEU A 26 -0.53 -11.94 -5.26
CA LEU A 26 -1.54 -10.95 -4.96
C LEU A 26 -1.94 -10.16 -6.22
N ARG A 27 -0.94 -9.76 -7.03
CA ARG A 27 -1.22 -9.04 -8.28
C ARG A 27 -2.09 -9.86 -9.22
N LYS A 28 -1.85 -11.16 -9.27
CA LYS A 28 -2.65 -12.07 -10.10
C LYS A 28 -4.10 -12.10 -9.62
N GLU A 29 -4.33 -12.17 -8.32
CA GLU A 29 -5.68 -12.14 -7.76
C GLU A 29 -6.35 -10.78 -7.98
N LEU A 30 -5.63 -9.70 -7.70
CA LEU A 30 -6.16 -8.35 -7.84
C LEU A 30 -6.54 -8.00 -9.29
N SER A 31 -5.82 -8.57 -10.26
CA SER A 31 -6.10 -8.30 -11.67
C SER A 31 -7.51 -8.73 -12.07
N LYS A 32 -8.07 -9.71 -11.40
CA LYS A 32 -9.45 -10.15 -11.62
C LYS A 32 -10.46 -9.04 -11.33
N TYR A 33 -10.10 -8.13 -10.45
CA TYR A 33 -10.93 -7.00 -10.03
C TYR A 33 -10.47 -5.68 -10.61
N LYS A 34 -9.46 -5.71 -11.50
CA LYS A 34 -8.85 -4.52 -12.11
C LYS A 34 -8.30 -3.55 -11.07
N ILE A 35 -7.69 -4.11 -10.03
CA ILE A 35 -7.04 -3.36 -8.95
C ILE A 35 -5.54 -3.60 -9.02
N SER A 36 -4.74 -2.51 -9.02
CA SER A 36 -3.30 -2.61 -8.97
C SER A 36 -2.81 -2.87 -7.55
N PHE A 37 -1.58 -3.33 -7.43
CA PHE A 37 -0.96 -3.56 -6.12
C PHE A 37 -0.92 -2.28 -5.28
N ASN A 38 -0.53 -1.15 -5.89
CA ASN A 38 -0.48 0.12 -5.16
C ASN A 38 -1.87 0.57 -4.71
N GLU A 39 -2.88 0.36 -5.55
CA GLU A 39 -4.26 0.65 -5.15
C GLU A 39 -4.67 -0.18 -3.94
N TYR A 40 -4.32 -1.45 -3.93
CA TYR A 40 -4.62 -2.34 -2.81
C TYR A 40 -3.95 -1.86 -1.52
N ILE A 41 -2.67 -1.50 -1.58
CA ILE A 41 -1.95 -1.01 -0.40
C ILE A 41 -2.59 0.27 0.14
N ILE A 42 -3.02 1.15 -0.75
CA ILE A 42 -3.68 2.40 -0.34
C ILE A 42 -5.03 2.10 0.33
N ILE A 43 -5.82 1.19 -0.24
CA ILE A 43 -7.11 0.79 0.36
C ILE A 43 -6.89 0.21 1.76
N GLU A 44 -5.91 -0.68 1.91
CA GLU A 44 -5.59 -1.26 3.21
C GLU A 44 -5.15 -0.20 4.21
N THR A 45 -4.36 0.78 3.76
CA THR A 45 -3.92 1.88 4.61
C THR A 45 -5.11 2.71 5.07
N ILE A 46 -6.03 3.04 4.15
CA ILE A 46 -7.24 3.79 4.49
C ILE A 46 -8.08 3.01 5.50
N TYR A 47 -8.25 1.72 5.28
CA TYR A 47 -9.01 0.87 6.18
C TYR A 47 -8.42 0.88 7.58
N ASN A 48 -7.11 0.70 7.69
CA ASN A 48 -6.43 0.68 8.98
C ASN A 48 -6.53 2.03 9.69
N LEU A 49 -6.40 3.13 8.97
CA LEU A 49 -6.54 4.46 9.55
C LEU A 49 -7.97 4.75 9.96
N SER A 50 -8.96 4.21 9.25
CA SER A 50 -10.37 4.45 9.54
C SER A 50 -10.81 3.89 10.88
N ILE A 51 -10.06 2.94 11.43
CA ILE A 51 -10.33 2.38 12.75
C ILE A 51 -10.15 3.46 13.83
N PHE A 52 -9.24 4.41 13.60
CA PHE A 52 -8.87 5.43 14.57
C PHE A 52 -9.47 6.81 14.28
N SER A 53 -9.92 7.07 13.07
CA SER A 53 -10.38 8.40 12.68
C SER A 53 -11.35 8.32 11.51
N ASN A 54 -12.35 9.19 11.52
CA ASN A 54 -13.29 9.35 10.40
C ASN A 54 -12.77 10.32 9.35
N ASN A 55 -11.75 11.12 9.70
CA ASN A 55 -11.15 12.10 8.80
C ASN A 55 -9.72 11.68 8.48
N ILE A 56 -9.55 11.12 7.29
CA ILE A 56 -8.24 10.65 6.84
C ILE A 56 -7.78 11.57 5.73
N SER A 57 -6.66 12.25 5.96
CA SER A 57 -6.07 13.12 4.93
C SER A 57 -5.15 12.34 4.01
N GLN A 58 -4.85 12.90 2.85
CA GLN A 58 -3.89 12.33 1.94
C GLN A 58 -2.49 12.24 2.59
N ILE A 59 -2.15 13.22 3.43
CA ILE A 59 -0.88 13.21 4.16
C ILE A 59 -0.80 11.99 5.09
N ASP A 60 -1.90 11.67 5.77
CA ASP A 60 -1.96 10.49 6.63
C ASP A 60 -1.70 9.22 5.84
N ILE A 61 -2.29 9.12 4.67
CA ILE A 61 -2.10 7.95 3.81
C ILE A 61 -0.65 7.84 3.36
N VAL A 62 -0.06 8.94 2.90
CA VAL A 62 1.33 8.95 2.43
C VAL A 62 2.28 8.52 3.55
N LYS A 63 2.05 9.00 4.77
CA LYS A 63 2.91 8.65 5.91
C LYS A 63 2.84 7.17 6.29
N ASN A 64 1.75 6.50 5.97
CA ASN A 64 1.50 5.13 6.45
C ASN A 64 1.57 4.06 5.38
N CYS A 65 1.57 4.41 4.11
CA CYS A 65 1.57 3.40 3.04
C CYS A 65 2.95 3.15 2.42
N PHE A 66 3.93 4.02 2.70
CA PHE A 66 5.30 3.93 2.17
C PHE A 66 5.34 3.93 0.64
N ILE A 67 4.40 4.62 0.03
CA ILE A 67 4.34 4.83 -1.41
C ILE A 67 4.56 6.31 -1.68
N ASP A 68 5.22 6.63 -2.79
CA ASP A 68 5.52 8.00 -3.14
C ASP A 68 4.25 8.85 -3.25
N LYS A 69 4.35 10.10 -2.83
CA LYS A 69 3.22 11.04 -2.76
C LYS A 69 2.51 11.20 -4.10
N SER A 70 3.28 11.31 -5.19
CA SER A 70 2.69 11.50 -6.52
C SER A 70 1.91 10.27 -6.96
N VAL A 71 2.41 9.08 -6.63
CA VAL A 71 1.71 7.82 -6.92
C VAL A 71 0.44 7.72 -6.10
N VAL A 72 0.50 8.06 -4.82
CA VAL A 72 -0.67 8.05 -3.95
C VAL A 72 -1.76 8.96 -4.49
N SER A 73 -1.39 10.19 -4.89
CA SER A 73 -2.34 11.15 -5.43
C SER A 73 -3.05 10.61 -6.68
N ALA A 74 -2.28 10.05 -7.60
CA ALA A 74 -2.82 9.48 -8.84
C ALA A 74 -3.74 8.29 -8.55
N LYS A 75 -3.32 7.40 -7.65
CA LYS A 75 -4.11 6.21 -7.32
C LYS A 75 -5.39 6.54 -6.57
N LEU A 76 -5.37 7.55 -5.70
CA LEU A 76 -6.59 8.00 -5.02
C LEU A 76 -7.62 8.50 -6.02
N THR A 77 -7.19 9.24 -7.04
CA THR A 77 -8.08 9.68 -8.09
C THR A 77 -8.68 8.49 -8.84
N GLN A 78 -7.86 7.52 -9.19
CA GLN A 78 -8.33 6.31 -9.88
C GLN A 78 -9.32 5.52 -9.03
N LEU A 79 -9.04 5.36 -7.73
CA LEU A 79 -9.92 4.65 -6.82
C LEU A 79 -11.25 5.36 -6.65
N ASN A 80 -11.23 6.68 -6.58
CA ASN A 80 -12.45 7.47 -6.51
C ASN A 80 -13.28 7.32 -7.78
N ASN A 81 -12.62 7.30 -8.94
CA ASN A 81 -13.30 7.12 -10.21
C ASN A 81 -13.93 5.71 -10.33
N LYS A 82 -13.29 4.72 -9.76
CA LYS A 82 -13.82 3.35 -9.70
C LYS A 82 -14.90 3.18 -8.62
N LYS A 83 -15.15 4.22 -7.84
CA LYS A 83 -16.11 4.23 -6.73
C LYS A 83 -15.74 3.26 -5.61
N LEU A 84 -14.46 2.94 -5.48
CA LEU A 84 -13.97 2.08 -4.40
C LEU A 84 -13.65 2.86 -3.14
N ILE A 85 -13.43 4.17 -3.27
CA ILE A 85 -13.29 5.09 -2.15
C ILE A 85 -14.10 6.35 -2.46
N LYS A 86 -14.39 7.13 -1.43
CA LYS A 86 -15.04 8.43 -1.57
C LYS A 86 -14.05 9.51 -1.18
N LYS A 87 -13.72 10.37 -2.14
CA LYS A 87 -12.82 11.49 -1.90
C LYS A 87 -13.64 12.72 -1.54
N MET A 88 -13.36 13.30 -0.39
CA MET A 88 -14.03 14.52 0.05
C MET A 88 -13.53 15.72 -0.74
N ALA A 89 -14.37 16.74 -0.81
CA ALA A 89 -13.98 17.99 -1.48
C ALA A 89 -12.75 18.59 -0.78
N PRO A 90 -11.79 19.11 -1.54
CA PRO A 90 -10.55 19.64 -0.97
C PRO A 90 -10.71 21.05 -0.44
N ASN A 91 -11.61 21.23 0.47
CA ASN A 91 -11.75 22.49 1.18
C ASN A 91 -10.96 22.47 2.47
N ASP A 92 -10.27 21.46 2.59
CA ASP A 92 -9.68 21.05 3.84
C ASP A 92 -8.20 21.28 3.84
#